data_caf7473fcdb8cb23513b13cecf613a8e
#
_entry.id   caf7473fcdb8cb23513b13cecf613a8e
#
_cell.length_a   1.000
_cell.length_b   1.000
_cell.length_c   1.000
_cell.angle_alpha   90.00
_cell.angle_beta   90.00
_cell.angle_gamma   90.00
#
_symmetry.space_group_name_H-M   'P 1'
#
loop_
_entity.id
_entity.type
_entity.pdbx_description
1 polymer ?
#
loop_
_entity_poly.entity_id
_entity_poly.type
_entity_poly.pdbx_seq_one_letter_code
_entity_poly.pdbx_strand_id
1 'polypeptide(L)'
;MNILQINSSARAWSNGQGSQSTRLANELVERLRAAHPAASLTLRDLTAAPHPALDEATLGALFTPADARSAEQHARMALDQALIDEVKAADVIVIGVPMVNFGITSQLKNWIDAIMKAGVTFKYTASGPVGLVEGKKVYAVLTRGGIYRDQPHDTVVPYVKQALGFLGMNDIEFIYAEGLAMGPDAEAKALATARAEIAAIA
;
A
#
# COMPACT_ATOMS: atom_id res chain seq x y z
N MET A 1 -18.97 3.87 1.35
CA MET A 1 -17.66 3.20 1.39
C MET A 1 -16.70 3.95 0.49
N ASN A 2 -15.56 4.36 1.03
CA ASN A 2 -14.50 5.04 0.29
C ASN A 2 -13.35 4.05 0.09
N ILE A 3 -12.97 3.78 -1.15
CA ILE A 3 -11.88 2.88 -1.51
C ILE A 3 -10.66 3.74 -1.87
N LEU A 4 -9.51 3.43 -1.28
CA LEU A 4 -8.21 3.93 -1.70
C LEU A 4 -7.44 2.79 -2.38
N GLN A 5 -7.14 2.93 -3.66
CA GLN A 5 -6.29 2.00 -4.38
C GLN A 5 -4.89 2.58 -4.52
N ILE A 6 -3.87 1.79 -4.15
CA ILE A 6 -2.45 2.15 -4.22
C ILE A 6 -1.74 1.20 -5.17
N ASN A 7 -1.26 1.73 -6.29
CA ASN A 7 -0.43 1.01 -7.24
C ASN A 7 1.04 1.33 -6.97
N SER A 8 1.84 0.34 -6.59
CA SER A 8 3.24 0.54 -6.21
C SER A 8 4.27 -0.13 -7.13
N SER A 9 3.81 -0.79 -8.20
CA SER A 9 4.71 -1.41 -9.16
C SER A 9 5.54 -0.36 -9.90
N ALA A 10 6.80 -0.69 -10.21
CA ALA A 10 7.62 0.15 -11.10
C ALA A 10 7.15 0.12 -12.58
N ARG A 11 6.21 -0.77 -12.91
CA ARG A 11 5.58 -0.84 -14.24
C ARG A 11 4.10 -0.51 -14.14
N ALA A 12 3.59 0.30 -15.06
CA ALA A 12 2.15 0.51 -15.20
C ALA A 12 1.47 -0.76 -15.72
N TRP A 13 0.14 -0.83 -15.56
CA TRP A 13 -0.72 -1.77 -16.26
C TRP A 13 -1.47 -1.02 -17.36
N SER A 14 -1.24 -1.36 -18.62
CA SER A 14 -1.93 -0.74 -19.77
C SER A 14 -2.03 -1.72 -20.93
N ASN A 15 -3.08 -1.61 -21.75
CA ASN A 15 -3.29 -2.43 -22.95
C ASN A 15 -3.15 -3.95 -22.72
N GLY A 16 -3.60 -4.44 -21.55
CA GLY A 16 -3.53 -5.86 -21.23
C GLY A 16 -2.16 -6.38 -20.81
N GLN A 17 -1.16 -5.49 -20.62
CA GLN A 17 0.23 -5.83 -20.29
C GLN A 17 0.76 -4.98 -19.15
N GLY A 18 1.78 -5.49 -18.45
CA GLY A 18 2.51 -4.75 -17.43
C GLY A 18 2.44 -5.37 -16.02
N SER A 19 2.09 -4.56 -15.04
CA SER A 19 2.08 -4.94 -13.63
C SER A 19 0.93 -5.87 -13.27
N GLN A 20 1.22 -7.11 -12.89
CA GLN A 20 0.19 -8.04 -12.41
C GLN A 20 -0.40 -7.62 -11.05
N SER A 21 0.37 -6.96 -10.18
CA SER A 21 -0.17 -6.45 -8.91
C SER A 21 -1.21 -5.34 -9.13
N THR A 22 -0.95 -4.43 -10.08
CA THR A 22 -1.90 -3.39 -10.47
C THR A 22 -3.14 -3.98 -11.13
N ARG A 23 -2.96 -4.97 -12.03
CA ARG A 23 -4.07 -5.68 -12.67
C ARG A 23 -5.00 -6.32 -11.64
N LEU A 24 -4.47 -7.12 -10.74
CA LEU A 24 -5.27 -7.81 -9.72
C LEU A 24 -5.89 -6.84 -8.71
N ALA A 25 -5.20 -5.74 -8.37
CA ALA A 25 -5.77 -4.66 -7.57
C ALA A 25 -6.96 -3.99 -8.26
N ASN A 26 -6.88 -3.75 -9.58
CA ASN A 26 -8.01 -3.24 -10.36
C ASN A 26 -9.19 -4.24 -10.34
N GLU A 27 -8.93 -5.54 -10.61
CA GLU A 27 -9.95 -6.60 -10.58
C GLU A 27 -10.66 -6.65 -9.20
N LEU A 28 -9.91 -6.52 -8.10
CA LEU A 28 -10.47 -6.45 -6.74
C LEU A 28 -11.34 -5.19 -6.53
N VAL A 29 -10.85 -4.02 -6.93
CA VAL A 29 -11.61 -2.77 -6.81
C VAL A 29 -12.90 -2.83 -7.63
N GLU A 30 -12.86 -3.38 -8.85
CA GLU A 30 -14.06 -3.61 -9.65
C GLU A 30 -15.05 -4.54 -8.92
N ARG A 31 -14.57 -5.60 -8.30
CA ARG A 31 -15.39 -6.52 -7.49
C ARG A 31 -16.04 -5.80 -6.31
N LEU A 32 -15.27 -5.01 -5.54
CA LEU A 32 -15.79 -4.25 -4.39
C LEU A 32 -16.84 -3.23 -4.83
N ARG A 33 -16.61 -2.52 -5.95
CA ARG A 33 -17.56 -1.55 -6.48
C ARG A 33 -18.82 -2.19 -7.05
N ALA A 34 -18.72 -3.40 -7.60
CA ALA A 34 -19.88 -4.16 -8.04
C ALA A 34 -20.79 -4.56 -6.84
N ALA A 35 -20.19 -4.93 -5.71
CA ALA A 35 -20.92 -5.21 -4.48
C ALA A 35 -21.44 -3.93 -3.78
N HIS A 36 -20.75 -2.80 -3.98
CA HIS A 36 -21.06 -1.50 -3.38
C HIS A 36 -21.14 -0.39 -4.44
N PRO A 37 -22.21 -0.28 -5.23
CA PRO A 37 -22.27 0.64 -6.39
C PRO A 37 -22.09 2.13 -6.03
N ALA A 38 -22.37 2.52 -4.79
CA ALA A 38 -22.16 3.88 -4.29
C ALA A 38 -20.74 4.13 -3.75
N ALA A 39 -19.81 3.16 -3.85
CA ALA A 39 -18.45 3.34 -3.36
C ALA A 39 -17.67 4.34 -4.22
N SER A 40 -17.02 5.29 -3.55
CA SER A 40 -16.05 6.18 -4.18
C SER A 40 -14.71 5.48 -4.35
N LEU A 41 -13.93 5.90 -5.32
CA LEU A 41 -12.57 5.40 -5.56
C LEU A 41 -11.59 6.57 -5.65
N THR A 42 -10.57 6.54 -4.80
CA THR A 42 -9.36 7.35 -4.94
C THR A 42 -8.23 6.44 -5.41
N LEU A 43 -7.59 6.80 -6.53
CA LEU A 43 -6.45 6.07 -7.08
C LEU A 43 -5.17 6.83 -6.80
N ARG A 44 -4.23 6.19 -6.11
CA ARG A 44 -2.86 6.65 -5.92
C ARG A 44 -1.90 5.74 -6.68
N ASP A 45 -1.47 6.18 -7.86
CA ASP A 45 -0.47 5.49 -8.66
C ASP A 45 0.91 6.07 -8.35
N LEU A 46 1.70 5.32 -7.58
CA LEU A 46 3.04 5.73 -7.15
C LEU A 46 4.09 5.61 -8.26
N THR A 47 3.74 5.05 -9.41
CA THR A 47 4.58 5.01 -10.60
C THR A 47 4.40 6.28 -11.42
N ALA A 48 3.16 6.71 -11.59
CA ALA A 48 2.82 7.92 -12.34
C ALA A 48 3.14 9.20 -11.55
N ALA A 49 2.97 9.17 -10.22
CA ALA A 49 3.25 10.28 -9.31
C ALA A 49 4.05 9.78 -8.10
N PRO A 50 5.36 9.55 -8.25
CA PRO A 50 6.22 9.05 -7.18
C PRO A 50 6.28 10.06 -6.02
N HIS A 51 6.13 9.56 -4.79
CA HIS A 51 6.38 10.39 -3.62
C HIS A 51 7.90 10.53 -3.39
N PRO A 52 8.41 11.73 -3.06
CA PRO A 52 9.83 11.93 -2.79
C PRO A 52 10.31 11.03 -1.64
N ALA A 53 11.53 10.53 -1.77
CA ALA A 53 12.17 9.76 -0.71
C ALA A 53 12.40 10.63 0.54
N LEU A 54 12.47 9.97 1.69
CA LEU A 54 12.87 10.61 2.93
C LEU A 54 14.36 11.01 2.85
N ASP A 55 14.64 12.30 3.01
CA ASP A 55 15.98 12.89 3.00
C ASP A 55 16.20 13.79 4.23
N GLU A 56 17.40 14.34 4.36
CA GLU A 56 17.78 15.22 5.47
C GLU A 56 16.89 16.47 5.55
N ALA A 57 16.54 17.06 4.42
CA ALA A 57 15.68 18.24 4.37
C ALA A 57 14.26 17.91 4.86
N THR A 58 13.73 16.75 4.48
CA THR A 58 12.43 16.26 4.97
C THR A 58 12.45 15.98 6.46
N LEU A 59 13.52 15.32 6.96
CA LEU A 59 13.70 15.11 8.41
C LEU A 59 13.75 16.43 9.17
N GLY A 60 14.49 17.42 8.64
CA GLY A 60 14.50 18.77 9.18
C GLY A 60 13.11 19.40 9.25
N ALA A 61 12.30 19.26 8.19
CA ALA A 61 10.94 19.77 8.16
C ALA A 61 10.01 19.06 9.18
N LEU A 62 10.17 17.75 9.36
CA LEU A 62 9.39 16.97 10.34
C LEU A 62 9.64 17.43 11.78
N PHE A 63 10.89 17.78 12.12
CA PHE A 63 11.27 18.23 13.46
C PHE A 63 11.09 19.74 13.68
N THR A 64 10.83 20.52 12.61
CA THR A 64 10.56 21.96 12.73
C THR A 64 9.10 22.19 13.13
N PRO A 65 8.80 22.96 14.17
CA PRO A 65 7.44 23.38 14.51
C PRO A 65 6.74 24.03 13.32
N ALA A 66 5.43 23.81 13.17
CA ALA A 66 4.70 24.24 11.97
C ALA A 66 4.79 25.75 11.71
N ASP A 67 4.75 26.56 12.75
CA ASP A 67 4.84 28.03 12.70
C ASP A 67 6.26 28.55 12.37
N ALA A 68 7.28 27.68 12.48
CA ALA A 68 8.68 28.02 12.20
C ALA A 68 9.19 27.46 10.85
N ARG A 69 8.35 26.74 10.09
CA ARG A 69 8.73 26.14 8.80
C ARG A 69 8.92 27.18 7.70
N SER A 70 9.92 26.93 6.84
CA SER A 70 10.04 27.67 5.58
C SER A 70 8.94 27.31 4.60
N ALA A 71 8.79 28.07 3.51
CA ALA A 71 7.82 27.78 2.45
C ALA A 71 8.06 26.39 1.82
N GLU A 72 9.33 26.00 1.60
CA GLU A 72 9.71 24.69 1.06
C GLU A 72 9.36 23.56 2.03
N GLN A 73 9.60 23.76 3.33
CA GLN A 73 9.22 22.81 4.36
C GLN A 73 7.70 22.62 4.44
N HIS A 74 6.94 23.72 4.35
CA HIS A 74 5.48 23.64 4.27
C HIS A 74 5.01 22.88 3.03
N ALA A 75 5.57 23.16 1.85
CA ALA A 75 5.24 22.46 0.62
C ALA A 75 5.54 20.95 0.72
N ARG A 76 6.69 20.57 1.29
CA ARG A 76 7.06 19.15 1.50
C ARG A 76 6.08 18.46 2.45
N MET A 77 5.76 19.07 3.57
CA MET A 77 4.81 18.52 4.54
C MET A 77 3.39 18.41 4.01
N ALA A 78 2.99 19.27 3.08
CA ALA A 78 1.69 19.21 2.43
C ALA A 78 1.55 17.95 1.53
N LEU A 79 2.64 17.50 0.90
CA LEU A 79 2.65 16.24 0.12
C LEU A 79 2.37 15.04 1.02
N ASP A 80 3.02 14.95 2.18
CA ASP A 80 2.78 13.88 3.15
C ASP A 80 1.35 13.95 3.72
N GLN A 81 0.88 15.15 4.03
CA GLN A 81 -0.45 15.35 4.58
C GLN A 81 -1.54 14.90 3.61
N ALA A 82 -1.39 15.16 2.32
CA ALA A 82 -2.34 14.70 1.30
C ALA A 82 -2.48 13.17 1.29
N LEU A 83 -1.36 12.42 1.42
CA LEU A 83 -1.39 10.95 1.50
C LEU A 83 -2.03 10.46 2.81
N ILE A 84 -1.77 11.15 3.92
CA ILE A 84 -2.39 10.85 5.22
C ILE A 84 -3.91 11.07 5.16
N ASP A 85 -4.35 12.14 4.52
CA ASP A 85 -5.77 12.46 4.40
C ASP A 85 -6.51 11.42 3.54
N GLU A 86 -5.89 10.94 2.45
CA GLU A 86 -6.42 9.83 1.64
C GLU A 86 -6.60 8.56 2.47
N VAL A 87 -5.58 8.19 3.26
CA VAL A 87 -5.62 7.01 4.13
C VAL A 87 -6.71 7.15 5.20
N LYS A 88 -6.82 8.33 5.83
CA LYS A 88 -7.84 8.59 6.85
C LYS A 88 -9.26 8.57 6.30
N ALA A 89 -9.46 9.09 5.09
CA ALA A 89 -10.76 9.13 4.43
C ALA A 89 -11.25 7.76 3.92
N ALA A 90 -10.33 6.81 3.67
CA ALA A 90 -10.67 5.48 3.17
C ALA A 90 -11.32 4.61 4.24
N ASP A 91 -12.30 3.80 3.85
CA ASP A 91 -12.82 2.67 4.63
C ASP A 91 -12.09 1.39 4.26
N VAL A 92 -11.78 1.23 2.97
CA VAL A 92 -11.07 0.08 2.39
C VAL A 92 -9.84 0.58 1.63
N ILE A 93 -8.70 -0.09 1.86
CA ILE A 93 -7.45 0.21 1.17
C ILE A 93 -7.01 -1.04 0.38
N VAL A 94 -6.80 -0.89 -0.92
CA VAL A 94 -6.29 -1.95 -1.81
C VAL A 94 -4.89 -1.57 -2.25
N ILE A 95 -3.90 -2.39 -1.91
CA ILE A 95 -2.49 -2.11 -2.21
C ILE A 95 -1.94 -3.19 -3.13
N GLY A 96 -1.49 -2.83 -4.32
CA GLY A 96 -0.69 -3.70 -5.17
C GLY A 96 0.76 -3.75 -4.64
N VAL A 97 1.23 -4.92 -4.22
CA VAL A 97 2.53 -5.12 -3.56
C VAL A 97 3.37 -6.14 -4.34
N PRO A 98 4.07 -5.74 -5.40
CA PRO A 98 5.01 -6.63 -6.07
C PRO A 98 6.27 -6.79 -5.22
N MET A 99 6.80 -8.02 -5.16
CA MET A 99 8.12 -8.26 -4.59
C MET A 99 9.21 -7.89 -5.59
N VAL A 100 10.15 -7.07 -5.17
CA VAL A 100 11.35 -6.71 -5.92
C VAL A 100 12.57 -6.97 -5.03
N ASN A 101 13.45 -7.86 -5.49
CA ASN A 101 14.67 -8.21 -4.75
C ASN A 101 14.42 -8.51 -3.27
N PHE A 102 13.42 -9.37 -3.00
CA PHE A 102 12.96 -9.80 -1.66
C PHE A 102 12.30 -8.71 -0.81
N GLY A 103 11.99 -7.54 -1.35
CA GLY A 103 11.37 -6.42 -0.62
C GLY A 103 10.16 -5.85 -1.34
N ILE A 104 9.57 -4.82 -0.72
CA ILE A 104 8.62 -3.94 -1.37
C ILE A 104 9.35 -2.98 -2.32
N THR A 105 8.62 -2.34 -3.22
CA THR A 105 9.21 -1.30 -4.08
C THR A 105 9.62 -0.07 -3.28
N SER A 106 10.61 0.68 -3.78
CA SER A 106 11.00 1.97 -3.19
C SER A 106 9.84 2.96 -3.15
N GLN A 107 8.98 2.96 -4.17
CA GLN A 107 7.79 3.79 -4.23
C GLN A 107 6.83 3.51 -3.06
N LEU A 108 6.58 2.22 -2.76
CA LEU A 108 5.73 1.85 -1.63
C LEU A 108 6.41 2.20 -0.30
N LYS A 109 7.72 2.03 -0.20
CA LYS A 109 8.47 2.44 0.99
C LYS A 109 8.35 3.94 1.24
N ASN A 110 8.53 4.77 0.20
CA ASN A 110 8.38 6.23 0.32
C ASN A 110 6.96 6.63 0.76
N TRP A 111 5.93 5.94 0.23
CA TRP A 111 4.55 6.15 0.65
C TRP A 111 4.34 5.80 2.13
N ILE A 112 4.85 4.64 2.58
CA ILE A 112 4.76 4.23 3.99
C ILE A 112 5.47 5.24 4.89
N ASP A 113 6.66 5.71 4.52
CA ASP A 113 7.40 6.71 5.29
C ASP A 113 6.63 8.04 5.39
N ALA A 114 5.99 8.46 4.31
CA ALA A 114 5.22 9.70 4.28
C ALA A 114 3.98 9.67 5.19
N ILE A 115 3.29 8.53 5.27
CA ILE A 115 2.10 8.40 6.12
C ILE A 115 2.42 8.09 7.59
N MET A 116 3.67 7.77 7.92
CA MET A 116 4.10 7.42 9.28
C MET A 116 4.51 8.67 10.05
N LYS A 117 3.53 9.39 10.59
CA LYS A 117 3.72 10.71 11.23
C LYS A 117 3.28 10.71 12.69
N ALA A 118 4.24 10.96 13.57
CA ALA A 118 4.01 11.05 15.02
C ALA A 118 2.98 12.15 15.36
N GLY A 119 2.06 11.85 16.26
CA GLY A 119 0.96 12.72 16.66
C GLY A 119 -0.19 12.82 15.65
N VAL A 120 -0.07 12.17 14.46
CA VAL A 120 -1.06 12.25 13.38
C VAL A 120 -1.61 10.87 13.00
N THR A 121 -0.73 9.89 12.74
CA THR A 121 -1.10 8.52 12.37
C THR A 121 -0.69 7.49 13.41
N PHE A 122 0.16 7.86 14.33
CA PHE A 122 0.48 7.10 15.55
C PHE A 122 0.91 8.07 16.66
N LYS A 123 0.93 7.61 17.91
CA LYS A 123 1.45 8.36 19.06
C LYS A 123 2.17 7.44 20.03
N TYR A 124 3.11 7.99 20.78
CA TYR A 124 3.72 7.30 21.91
C TYR A 124 2.89 7.52 23.19
N THR A 125 2.72 6.47 23.96
CA THR A 125 2.05 6.49 25.27
C THR A 125 2.96 5.86 26.32
N ALA A 126 2.58 5.94 27.59
CA ALA A 126 3.33 5.28 28.67
C ALA A 126 3.40 3.75 28.52
N SER A 127 2.45 3.15 27.80
CA SER A 127 2.38 1.71 27.51
C SER A 127 2.98 1.32 26.15
N GLY A 128 3.55 2.27 25.40
CA GLY A 128 4.14 2.05 24.08
C GLY A 128 3.44 2.83 22.96
N PRO A 129 3.80 2.57 21.70
CA PRO A 129 3.18 3.23 20.57
C PRO A 129 1.74 2.75 20.34
N VAL A 130 0.88 3.67 19.91
CA VAL A 130 -0.53 3.41 19.55
C VAL A 130 -0.79 3.99 18.17
N GLY A 131 -1.31 3.17 17.26
CA GLY A 131 -1.77 3.61 15.94
C GLY A 131 -3.06 4.42 16.04
N LEU A 132 -3.23 5.40 15.17
CA LEU A 132 -4.37 6.31 15.13
C LEU A 132 -5.21 6.17 13.85
N VAL A 133 -4.85 5.22 12.98
CA VAL A 133 -5.54 4.93 11.72
C VAL A 133 -6.29 3.59 11.87
N GLU A 134 -7.36 3.61 12.65
CA GLU A 134 -8.13 2.41 12.99
C GLU A 134 -9.35 2.23 12.06
N GLY A 135 -9.95 1.03 12.10
CA GLY A 135 -11.19 0.71 11.40
C GLY A 135 -11.04 0.60 9.89
N LYS A 136 -9.82 0.39 9.37
CA LYS A 136 -9.56 0.20 7.94
C LYS A 136 -9.47 -1.28 7.61
N LYS A 137 -10.18 -1.72 6.55
CA LYS A 137 -9.93 -3.00 5.89
C LYS A 137 -8.84 -2.81 4.86
N VAL A 138 -7.77 -3.61 4.93
CA VAL A 138 -6.67 -3.55 3.95
C VAL A 138 -6.61 -4.86 3.18
N TYR A 139 -6.55 -4.76 1.86
CA TYR A 139 -6.23 -5.86 0.95
C TYR A 139 -4.86 -5.62 0.33
N ALA A 140 -3.90 -6.49 0.62
CA ALA A 140 -2.56 -6.43 0.03
C ALA A 140 -2.42 -7.50 -1.06
N VAL A 141 -2.37 -7.08 -2.31
CA VAL A 141 -2.26 -7.95 -3.49
C VAL A 141 -0.79 -8.20 -3.78
N LEU A 142 -0.30 -9.37 -3.37
CA LEU A 142 1.09 -9.78 -3.46
C LEU A 142 1.38 -10.48 -4.79
N THR A 143 2.34 -9.96 -5.56
CA THR A 143 2.81 -10.64 -6.77
C THR A 143 4.30 -10.95 -6.68
N ARG A 144 4.68 -12.20 -6.99
CA ARG A 144 6.02 -12.74 -6.74
C ARG A 144 6.45 -13.66 -7.87
N GLY A 145 7.71 -13.55 -8.29
CA GLY A 145 8.29 -14.45 -9.30
C GLY A 145 8.43 -15.88 -8.84
N GLY A 146 8.84 -16.09 -7.58
CA GLY A 146 8.93 -17.39 -6.91
C GLY A 146 7.78 -17.62 -5.92
N ILE A 147 7.94 -18.63 -5.04
CA ILE A 147 6.99 -19.02 -4.00
C ILE A 147 7.61 -18.70 -2.64
N TYR A 148 6.96 -17.81 -1.86
CA TYR A 148 7.47 -17.29 -0.59
C TYR A 148 6.47 -17.39 0.55
N ARG A 149 5.19 -17.63 0.27
CA ARG A 149 4.14 -17.74 1.29
C ARG A 149 4.51 -18.77 2.34
N ASP A 150 4.44 -18.36 3.60
CA ASP A 150 4.75 -19.17 4.77
C ASP A 150 6.20 -19.69 4.82
N GLN A 151 7.12 -19.07 4.06
CA GLN A 151 8.54 -19.41 4.08
C GLN A 151 9.33 -18.43 4.97
N PRO A 152 10.42 -18.89 5.61
CA PRO A 152 11.25 -18.03 6.48
C PRO A 152 11.87 -16.83 5.77
N HIS A 153 11.97 -16.88 4.45
CA HIS A 153 12.53 -15.80 3.62
C HIS A 153 11.45 -14.88 3.00
N ASP A 154 10.17 -15.00 3.44
CA ASP A 154 9.17 -13.99 3.13
C ASP A 154 9.39 -12.74 3.98
N THR A 155 10.03 -11.75 3.41
CA THR A 155 10.33 -10.48 4.07
C THR A 155 9.22 -9.44 3.86
N VAL A 156 8.34 -9.63 2.88
CA VAL A 156 7.32 -8.64 2.49
C VAL A 156 6.12 -8.67 3.44
N VAL A 157 5.55 -9.84 3.70
CA VAL A 157 4.37 -9.96 4.58
C VAL A 157 4.65 -9.47 6.01
N PRO A 158 5.73 -9.90 6.68
CA PRO A 158 6.07 -9.39 8.00
C PRO A 158 6.26 -7.88 8.02
N TYR A 159 6.94 -7.32 7.01
CA TYR A 159 7.17 -5.88 6.91
C TYR A 159 5.85 -5.11 6.76
N VAL A 160 4.97 -5.52 5.83
CA VAL A 160 3.68 -4.84 5.58
C VAL A 160 2.80 -4.91 6.82
N LYS A 161 2.72 -6.08 7.47
CA LYS A 161 1.98 -6.24 8.74
C LYS A 161 2.50 -5.32 9.83
N GLN A 162 3.83 -5.27 10.01
CA GLN A 162 4.45 -4.43 11.02
C GLN A 162 4.23 -2.94 10.75
N ALA A 163 4.45 -2.50 9.50
CA ALA A 163 4.35 -1.09 9.15
C ALA A 163 2.91 -0.57 9.23
N LEU A 164 1.94 -1.28 8.65
CA LEU A 164 0.54 -0.86 8.68
C LEU A 164 -0.09 -1.07 10.06
N GLY A 165 0.23 -2.17 10.75
CA GLY A 165 -0.22 -2.45 12.11
C GLY A 165 0.27 -1.41 13.12
N PHE A 166 1.50 -0.89 12.96
CA PHE A 166 2.01 0.21 13.78
C PHE A 166 1.16 1.48 13.67
N LEU A 167 0.54 1.71 12.52
CA LEU A 167 -0.39 2.81 12.29
C LEU A 167 -1.81 2.54 12.79
N GLY A 168 -2.13 1.29 13.19
CA GLY A 168 -3.46 0.88 13.63
C GLY A 168 -4.28 0.08 12.60
N MET A 169 -3.75 -0.12 11.40
CA MET A 169 -4.39 -0.90 10.34
C MET A 169 -4.09 -2.40 10.53
N ASN A 170 -4.87 -3.08 11.36
CA ASN A 170 -4.62 -4.46 11.75
C ASN A 170 -5.46 -5.49 10.97
N ASP A 171 -6.57 -5.08 10.34
CA ASP A 171 -7.40 -5.95 9.50
C ASP A 171 -6.83 -6.00 8.08
N ILE A 172 -5.79 -6.82 7.89
CA ILE A 172 -5.07 -6.96 6.63
C ILE A 172 -5.29 -8.37 6.06
N GLU A 173 -5.84 -8.43 4.86
CA GLU A 173 -5.98 -9.64 4.07
C GLU A 173 -4.97 -9.65 2.92
N PHE A 174 -4.27 -10.77 2.76
CA PHE A 174 -3.25 -10.93 1.72
C PHE A 174 -3.77 -11.84 0.61
N ILE A 175 -3.74 -11.35 -0.62
CA ILE A 175 -4.08 -12.07 -1.85
C ILE A 175 -2.77 -12.40 -2.55
N TYR A 176 -2.57 -13.67 -2.91
CA TYR A 176 -1.29 -14.14 -3.40
C TYR A 176 -1.34 -14.56 -4.88
N ALA A 177 -0.42 -14.00 -5.67
CA ALA A 177 -0.07 -14.50 -7.00
C ALA A 177 1.43 -14.81 -7.03
N GLU A 178 1.82 -16.06 -6.78
CA GLU A 178 3.20 -16.52 -6.64
C GLU A 178 3.60 -17.47 -7.76
N GLY A 179 4.91 -17.54 -8.05
CA GLY A 179 5.42 -18.38 -9.13
C GLY A 179 5.28 -17.76 -10.52
N LEU A 180 5.07 -16.42 -10.62
CA LEU A 180 4.86 -15.71 -11.87
C LEU A 180 6.06 -15.77 -12.84
N ALA A 181 7.26 -16.15 -12.37
CA ALA A 181 8.45 -16.32 -13.21
C ALA A 181 8.83 -17.81 -13.39
N MET A 182 7.96 -18.75 -12.98
CA MET A 182 8.23 -20.19 -13.02
C MET A 182 7.67 -20.89 -14.27
N GLY A 183 7.33 -20.12 -15.30
CA GLY A 183 6.79 -20.60 -16.56
C GLY A 183 5.29 -20.31 -16.73
N PRO A 184 4.77 -20.46 -17.99
CA PRO A 184 3.40 -20.05 -18.32
C PRO A 184 2.31 -20.75 -17.53
N ASP A 185 2.47 -22.05 -17.24
CA ASP A 185 1.47 -22.83 -16.50
C ASP A 185 1.43 -22.39 -15.02
N ALA A 186 2.60 -22.10 -14.43
CA ALA A 186 2.69 -21.59 -13.06
C ALA A 186 2.07 -20.18 -12.95
N GLU A 187 2.35 -19.30 -13.91
CA GLU A 187 1.74 -17.96 -13.98
C GLU A 187 0.22 -18.06 -14.12
N ALA A 188 -0.29 -18.89 -15.04
CA ALA A 188 -1.72 -19.08 -15.25
C ALA A 188 -2.40 -19.57 -13.97
N LYS A 189 -1.82 -20.55 -13.27
CA LYS A 189 -2.31 -21.07 -12.00
C LYS A 189 -2.29 -20.02 -10.90
N ALA A 190 -1.21 -19.25 -10.78
CA ALA A 190 -1.08 -18.17 -9.79
C ALA A 190 -2.15 -17.11 -9.95
N LEU A 191 -2.38 -16.66 -11.20
CA LEU A 191 -3.41 -15.68 -11.51
C LEU A 191 -4.82 -16.23 -11.27
N ALA A 192 -5.08 -17.51 -11.61
CA ALA A 192 -6.35 -18.15 -11.32
C ALA A 192 -6.63 -18.25 -9.82
N THR A 193 -5.62 -18.61 -9.01
CA THR A 193 -5.72 -18.67 -7.55
C THR A 193 -6.04 -17.29 -6.96
N ALA A 194 -5.29 -16.25 -7.35
CA ALA A 194 -5.54 -14.89 -6.86
C ALA A 194 -6.95 -14.39 -7.23
N ARG A 195 -7.43 -14.69 -8.44
CA ARG A 195 -8.80 -14.36 -8.85
C ARG A 195 -9.87 -15.11 -8.07
N ALA A 196 -9.62 -16.36 -7.70
CA ALA A 196 -10.55 -17.11 -6.86
C ALA A 196 -10.62 -16.50 -5.44
N GLU A 197 -9.49 -16.06 -4.88
CA GLU A 197 -9.45 -15.32 -3.62
C GLU A 197 -10.23 -14.00 -3.73
N ILE A 198 -10.00 -13.21 -4.80
CA ILE A 198 -10.74 -11.96 -5.09
C ILE A 198 -12.25 -12.21 -5.23
N ALA A 199 -12.65 -13.25 -5.93
CA ALA A 199 -14.07 -13.57 -6.15
C ALA A 199 -14.80 -13.96 -4.85
N ALA A 200 -14.08 -14.46 -3.84
CA ALA A 200 -14.63 -14.81 -2.54
C ALA A 200 -14.83 -13.58 -1.62
N ILE A 201 -14.27 -12.42 -1.96
CA ILE A 201 -14.46 -11.18 -1.21
C ILE A 201 -15.86 -10.62 -1.50
N ALA A 202 -16.61 -10.41 -0.41
CA ALA A 202 -18.01 -9.98 -0.46
C ALA A 202 -18.14 -8.45 -0.61
#